data_80f58bcf8800146ac4c613492cdd170c
#
_entry.id   80f58bcf8800146ac4c613492cdd170c
#
_cell.length_a   1.000
_cell.length_b   1.000
_cell.length_c   1.000
_cell.angle_alpha   90.00
_cell.angle_beta   90.00
_cell.angle_gamma   90.00
#
_symmetry.space_group_name_H-M   'P 1'
#
loop_
_entity.id
_entity.type
_entity.pdbx_description
1 polymer ?
#
loop_
_entity_poly.entity_id
_entity_poly.type
_entity_poly.pdbx_seq_one_letter_code
_entity_poly.pdbx_strand_id
1 'polypeptide(L)'
;MISYETRLGTISFSESYLSKLIGDEVTSCFGVAGMVARDSKQMIFNKFSKEDSVDTGIKVYGDAEFVTVEIHIIVTYGMNINAIASSITEKVQYVVKEKTGITVDKVIVKVDGIKE
;
A
#
# COMPACT_ATOMS: atom_id res chain seq x y z
N MET A 1 -2.57 -5.00 -13.53
CA MET A 1 -3.62 -5.89 -12.98
C MET A 1 -3.01 -7.23 -12.57
N ILE A 2 -3.36 -7.71 -11.42
CA ILE A 2 -2.82 -8.97 -10.91
C ILE A 2 -3.92 -10.04 -10.94
N SER A 3 -3.61 -11.17 -11.55
CA SER A 3 -4.59 -12.23 -11.80
C SER A 3 -4.06 -13.58 -11.36
N TYR A 4 -4.96 -14.45 -10.93
CA TYR A 4 -4.62 -15.85 -10.75
C TYR A 4 -5.76 -16.73 -11.23
N GLU A 5 -5.42 -17.96 -11.60
CA GLU A 5 -6.39 -18.90 -12.12
C GLU A 5 -6.90 -19.81 -11.01
N THR A 6 -8.19 -20.10 -11.07
CA THR A 6 -8.82 -21.09 -10.24
C THR A 6 -9.34 -22.21 -11.14
N ARG A 7 -9.83 -23.28 -10.54
CA ARG A 7 -10.41 -24.38 -11.31
C ARG A 7 -11.63 -23.92 -12.15
N LEU A 8 -12.29 -22.86 -11.71
CA LEU A 8 -13.51 -22.38 -12.37
C LEU A 8 -13.29 -21.18 -13.27
N GLY A 9 -12.09 -20.62 -13.31
CA GLY A 9 -11.81 -19.45 -14.13
C GLY A 9 -10.68 -18.61 -13.61
N THR A 10 -10.66 -17.33 -13.98
CA THR A 10 -9.61 -16.40 -13.64
C THR A 10 -10.18 -15.30 -12.76
N ILE A 11 -9.46 -14.95 -11.70
CA ILE A 11 -9.78 -13.82 -10.84
C ILE A 11 -8.71 -12.76 -11.07
N SER A 12 -9.13 -11.54 -11.35
CA SER A 12 -8.22 -10.42 -11.59
C SER A 12 -8.53 -9.27 -10.66
N PHE A 13 -7.48 -8.63 -10.15
CA PHE A 13 -7.62 -7.47 -9.28
C PHE A 13 -6.94 -6.27 -9.93
N SER A 14 -7.64 -5.14 -9.98
CA SER A 14 -7.06 -3.92 -10.50
C SER A 14 -6.03 -3.37 -9.51
N GLU A 15 -5.02 -2.68 -10.04
CA GLU A 15 -4.03 -2.00 -9.21
C GLU A 15 -4.70 -0.98 -8.29
N SER A 16 -5.69 -0.28 -8.81
CA SER A 16 -6.46 0.71 -8.07
C SER A 16 -7.14 0.09 -6.83
N TYR A 17 -7.76 -1.07 -7.00
CA TYR A 17 -8.40 -1.76 -5.88
C TYR A 17 -7.39 -2.17 -4.82
N LEU A 18 -6.28 -2.77 -5.25
CA LEU A 18 -5.25 -3.24 -4.34
C LEU A 18 -4.59 -2.07 -3.60
N SER A 19 -4.31 -0.98 -4.31
CA SER A 19 -3.71 0.20 -3.71
C SER A 19 -4.62 0.81 -2.65
N LYS A 20 -5.91 0.86 -2.91
CA LYS A 20 -6.86 1.40 -1.95
C LYS A 20 -6.97 0.52 -0.72
N LEU A 21 -7.04 -0.80 -0.93
CA LEU A 21 -7.10 -1.76 0.17
C LEU A 21 -5.87 -1.64 1.07
N ILE A 22 -4.69 -1.58 0.46
CA ILE A 22 -3.44 -1.46 1.17
C ILE A 22 -3.34 -0.09 1.86
N GLY A 23 -3.73 0.97 1.16
CA GLY A 23 -3.69 2.32 1.69
C GLY A 23 -4.54 2.50 2.93
N ASP A 24 -5.74 1.94 2.94
CA ASP A 24 -6.61 1.99 4.10
C ASP A 24 -5.96 1.30 5.30
N GLU A 25 -5.29 0.18 5.06
CA GLU A 25 -4.63 -0.55 6.13
C GLU A 25 -3.39 0.18 6.65
N VAL A 26 -2.60 0.74 5.74
CA VAL A 26 -1.37 1.45 6.10
C VAL A 26 -1.69 2.73 6.90
N THR A 27 -2.69 3.48 6.48
CA THR A 27 -3.05 4.72 7.17
C THR A 27 -3.60 4.48 8.57
N SER A 28 -4.11 3.30 8.85
CA SER A 28 -4.56 2.95 10.19
C SER A 28 -3.44 2.37 11.06
N CYS A 29 -2.24 2.19 10.52
CA CYS A 29 -1.12 1.69 11.30
C CYS A 29 -0.61 2.73 12.29
N PHE A 30 -0.21 2.24 13.45
CA PHE A 30 0.41 3.06 14.47
C PHE A 30 1.68 3.72 13.93
N GLY A 31 1.81 5.01 14.18
CA GLY A 31 3.02 5.76 13.79
C GLY A 31 3.01 6.33 12.39
N VAL A 32 2.05 5.96 11.56
CA VAL A 32 1.94 6.51 10.20
C VAL A 32 1.16 7.81 10.26
N ALA A 33 1.82 8.92 9.90
CA ALA A 33 1.19 10.24 9.91
C ALA A 33 0.49 10.55 8.58
N GLY A 34 0.90 9.87 7.52
CA GLY A 34 0.29 10.06 6.21
C GLY A 34 1.06 9.33 5.13
N MET A 35 0.63 9.51 3.91
CA MET A 35 1.27 8.93 2.74
C MET A 35 1.64 10.00 1.75
N VAL A 36 2.74 9.79 1.03
CA VAL A 36 3.27 10.75 0.08
C VAL A 36 2.89 10.32 -1.33
N ALA A 37 2.38 11.25 -2.13
CA ALA A 37 2.11 11.00 -3.54
C ALA A 37 3.42 10.70 -4.27
N ARG A 38 3.37 9.75 -5.19
CA ARG A 38 4.56 9.36 -5.96
C ARG A 38 5.07 10.48 -6.87
N ASP A 39 4.19 11.39 -7.24
CA ASP A 39 4.49 12.49 -8.14
C ASP A 39 3.88 13.75 -7.57
N SER A 40 4.71 14.80 -7.43
CA SER A 40 4.26 16.08 -6.90
C SER A 40 3.16 16.72 -7.75
N LYS A 41 3.16 16.45 -9.04
CA LYS A 41 2.09 16.95 -9.91
C LYS A 41 0.76 16.30 -9.59
N GLN A 42 0.79 15.04 -9.21
CA GLN A 42 -0.42 14.35 -8.79
C GLN A 42 -0.98 14.90 -7.49
N MET A 43 -0.14 15.42 -6.62
CA MET A 43 -0.62 16.05 -5.40
C MET A 43 -1.52 17.25 -5.70
N ILE A 44 -1.21 18.01 -6.76
CA ILE A 44 -2.02 19.16 -7.14
C ILE A 44 -3.37 18.70 -7.65
N PHE A 45 -3.40 17.66 -8.46
CA PHE A 45 -4.64 17.11 -9.00
C PHE A 45 -5.44 16.39 -7.93
N ASN A 46 -4.77 15.78 -6.97
CA ASN A 46 -5.45 15.03 -5.90
C ASN A 46 -6.24 15.93 -4.95
N LYS A 47 -6.03 17.23 -5.00
CA LYS A 47 -6.88 18.17 -4.25
C LYS A 47 -8.33 18.11 -4.71
N PHE A 48 -8.54 17.68 -5.93
CA PHE A 48 -9.87 17.60 -6.53
C PHE A 48 -10.45 16.20 -6.50
N SER A 49 -9.67 15.21 -6.08
CA SER A 49 -10.10 13.81 -6.04
C SER A 49 -9.76 13.22 -4.68
N LYS A 50 -10.74 13.26 -3.78
CA LYS A 50 -10.55 12.74 -2.43
C LYS A 50 -10.38 11.22 -2.39
N GLU A 51 -10.86 10.55 -3.43
CA GLU A 51 -10.84 9.09 -3.47
C GLU A 51 -9.45 8.53 -3.67
N ASP A 52 -8.57 9.29 -4.31
CA ASP A 52 -7.23 8.82 -4.65
C ASP A 52 -6.17 9.18 -3.59
N SER A 53 -6.53 10.00 -2.60
CA SER A 53 -5.56 10.50 -1.64
C SER A 53 -4.97 9.41 -0.74
N VAL A 54 -5.69 8.32 -0.52
CA VAL A 54 -5.28 7.24 0.37
C VAL A 54 -4.23 6.35 -0.29
N ASP A 55 -4.30 6.19 -1.59
CA ASP A 55 -3.44 5.23 -2.31
C ASP A 55 -2.36 5.86 -3.18
N THR A 56 -2.17 7.18 -3.10
CA THR A 56 -1.21 7.87 -3.97
C THR A 56 0.24 7.48 -3.71
N GLY A 57 0.56 7.01 -2.52
CA GLY A 57 1.92 6.60 -2.17
C GLY A 57 2.16 5.11 -2.33
N ILE A 58 1.28 4.38 -3.01
CA ILE A 58 1.36 2.94 -3.11
C ILE A 58 1.53 2.51 -4.55
N LYS A 59 2.45 1.58 -4.76
CA LYS A 59 2.64 0.95 -6.06
C LYS A 59 2.63 -0.56 -5.87
N VAL A 60 1.80 -1.24 -6.64
CA VAL A 60 1.69 -2.70 -6.60
C VAL A 60 2.10 -3.23 -7.97
N TYR A 61 3.05 -4.15 -7.99
CA TYR A 61 3.51 -4.71 -9.26
C TYR A 61 3.95 -6.16 -9.08
N GLY A 62 4.15 -6.83 -10.21
CA GLY A 62 4.48 -8.23 -10.23
C GLY A 62 3.32 -9.06 -10.77
N ASP A 63 3.35 -10.35 -10.50
CA ASP A 63 2.29 -11.28 -10.88
C ASP A 63 1.79 -12.02 -9.63
N ALA A 64 0.88 -12.99 -9.82
CA ALA A 64 0.25 -13.67 -8.70
C ALA A 64 1.24 -14.45 -7.82
N GLU A 65 2.40 -14.82 -8.35
CA GLU A 65 3.42 -15.56 -7.61
C GLU A 65 4.41 -14.64 -6.90
N PHE A 66 4.68 -13.49 -7.48
CA PHE A 66 5.69 -12.56 -6.97
C PHE A 66 5.13 -11.15 -6.94
N VAL A 67 4.28 -10.87 -5.97
CA VAL A 67 3.70 -9.55 -5.81
C VAL A 67 4.57 -8.69 -4.90
N THR A 68 4.94 -7.51 -5.39
CA THR A 68 5.70 -6.54 -4.62
C THR A 68 4.86 -5.30 -4.40
N VAL A 69 4.86 -4.81 -3.17
CA VAL A 69 4.15 -3.60 -2.79
C VAL A 69 5.18 -2.57 -2.31
N GLU A 70 5.16 -1.40 -2.93
CA GLU A 70 6.01 -0.29 -2.54
C GLU A 70 5.15 0.79 -1.91
N ILE A 71 5.53 1.23 -0.71
CA ILE A 71 4.73 2.16 0.08
C ILE A 71 5.60 3.32 0.51
N HIS A 72 5.14 4.54 0.26
CA HIS A 72 5.80 5.77 0.69
C HIS A 72 5.00 6.39 1.82
N ILE A 73 5.60 6.54 2.98
CA ILE A 73 4.90 7.02 4.17
C ILE A 73 5.61 8.21 4.81
N ILE A 74 4.85 8.93 5.60
CA ILE A 74 5.35 9.93 6.52
C ILE A 74 5.13 9.37 7.93
N VAL A 75 6.16 9.35 8.75
CA VAL A 75 6.08 8.81 10.10
C VAL A 75 5.94 9.93 11.12
N THR A 76 5.40 9.62 12.28
CA THR A 76 5.30 10.55 13.40
C THR A 76 6.64 10.63 14.11
N TYR A 77 7.09 11.84 14.43
CA TYR A 77 8.36 12.08 15.12
C TYR A 77 8.41 11.31 16.43
N GLY A 78 9.56 10.75 16.72
CA GLY A 78 9.80 10.03 17.97
C GLY A 78 9.39 8.58 17.96
N MET A 79 8.84 8.08 16.88
CA MET A 79 8.40 6.69 16.78
C MET A 79 9.53 5.79 16.29
N ASN A 80 9.47 4.52 16.68
CA ASN A 80 10.44 3.53 16.22
C ASN A 80 10.10 3.12 14.79
N ILE A 81 10.92 3.54 13.83
CA ILE A 81 10.66 3.30 12.41
C ILE A 81 10.68 1.81 12.08
N ASN A 82 11.60 1.05 12.69
CA ASN A 82 11.65 -0.39 12.44
C ASN A 82 10.37 -1.10 12.89
N ALA A 83 9.82 -0.68 14.01
CA ALA A 83 8.57 -1.25 14.50
C ALA A 83 7.40 -0.90 13.59
N ILE A 84 7.36 0.33 13.09
CA ILE A 84 6.33 0.77 12.16
C ILE A 84 6.42 -0.04 10.86
N ALA A 85 7.62 -0.18 10.31
CA ALA A 85 7.81 -0.91 9.06
C ALA A 85 7.42 -2.38 9.20
N SER A 86 7.77 -3.02 10.31
CA SER A 86 7.38 -4.40 10.56
C SER A 86 5.86 -4.54 10.66
N SER A 87 5.22 -3.62 11.36
CA SER A 87 3.77 -3.62 11.51
C SER A 87 3.07 -3.46 10.16
N ILE A 88 3.55 -2.53 9.34
CA ILE A 88 3.00 -2.32 8.00
C ILE A 88 3.14 -3.57 7.16
N THR A 89 4.32 -4.18 7.16
CA THR A 89 4.58 -5.37 6.37
C THR A 89 3.63 -6.50 6.74
N GLU A 90 3.50 -6.76 8.03
CA GLU A 90 2.61 -7.83 8.52
C GLU A 90 1.16 -7.57 8.17
N LYS A 91 0.70 -6.35 8.37
CA LYS A 91 -0.70 -5.99 8.09
C LYS A 91 -1.03 -6.02 6.62
N VAL A 92 -0.11 -5.54 5.78
CA VAL A 92 -0.31 -5.56 4.33
C VAL A 92 -0.37 -6.99 3.83
N GLN A 93 0.57 -7.83 4.24
CA GLN A 93 0.56 -9.23 3.83
C GLN A 93 -0.72 -9.94 4.29
N TYR A 94 -1.14 -9.66 5.50
CA TYR A 94 -2.34 -10.30 6.05
C TYR A 94 -3.60 -9.86 5.31
N VAL A 95 -3.80 -8.55 5.14
CA VAL A 95 -5.05 -8.04 4.56
C VAL A 95 -5.18 -8.43 3.09
N VAL A 96 -4.08 -8.38 2.34
CA VAL A 96 -4.12 -8.77 0.94
C VAL A 96 -4.42 -10.25 0.81
N LYS A 97 -3.77 -11.09 1.59
CA LYS A 97 -4.01 -12.53 1.56
C LYS A 97 -5.45 -12.86 1.94
N GLU A 98 -5.97 -12.24 2.98
CA GLU A 98 -7.32 -12.54 3.45
C GLU A 98 -8.39 -12.07 2.46
N LYS A 99 -8.23 -10.89 1.86
CA LYS A 99 -9.25 -10.31 0.99
C LYS A 99 -9.17 -10.80 -0.44
N THR A 100 -8.00 -11.14 -0.92
CA THR A 100 -7.80 -11.48 -2.33
C THR A 100 -7.26 -12.88 -2.57
N GLY A 101 -6.68 -13.51 -1.57
CA GLY A 101 -6.01 -14.80 -1.74
C GLY A 101 -4.59 -14.67 -2.29
N ILE A 102 -4.16 -13.48 -2.66
CA ILE A 102 -2.83 -13.24 -3.20
C ILE A 102 -1.81 -13.18 -2.07
N THR A 103 -0.67 -13.83 -2.27
CA THR A 103 0.45 -13.75 -1.32
C THR A 103 1.38 -12.62 -1.76
N VAL A 104 1.58 -11.64 -0.89
CA VAL A 104 2.53 -10.55 -1.13
C VAL A 104 3.92 -11.07 -0.79
N ASP A 105 4.79 -11.12 -1.79
CA ASP A 105 6.13 -11.64 -1.64
C ASP A 105 7.04 -10.65 -0.92
N LYS A 106 6.89 -9.37 -1.25
CA LYS A 106 7.79 -8.34 -0.73
C LYS A 106 7.03 -7.04 -0.49
N VAL A 107 7.30 -6.42 0.66
CA VAL A 107 6.78 -5.09 0.98
C VAL A 107 7.97 -4.17 1.17
N ILE A 108 8.03 -3.10 0.39
CA ILE A 108 9.07 -2.09 0.48
C ILE A 108 8.46 -0.85 1.12
N VAL A 109 8.94 -0.50 2.30
CA VAL A 109 8.46 0.68 3.01
C VAL A 109 9.50 1.77 2.87
N LYS A 110 9.11 2.88 2.26
CA LYS A 110 9.98 4.04 2.12
C LYS A 110 9.46 5.17 3.00
N VAL A 111 10.32 5.65 3.88
CA VAL A 111 9.99 6.74 4.78
C VAL A 111 10.46 8.03 4.13
N ASP A 112 9.53 8.82 3.64
CA ASP A 112 9.85 10.02 2.87
C ASP A 112 9.79 11.30 3.71
N GLY A 113 9.32 11.22 4.94
CA GLY A 113 9.27 12.40 5.80
C GLY A 113 8.87 12.05 7.22
N ILE A 114 9.03 13.04 8.08
CA ILE A 114 8.69 12.95 9.50
C ILE A 114 7.79 14.13 9.84
N LYS A 115 6.70 13.86 10.53
CA LYS A 115 5.79 14.90 11.01
C LYS A 115 6.00 15.10 12.51
N GLU A 116 6.26 16.32 12.89
CA GLU A 116 6.41 16.72 14.29
C GLU A 116 5.09 17.09 14.95
#